data_3f3363720af1a79891438b2ed7464360
#
_entry.id   3f3363720af1a79891438b2ed7464360
#
_cell.length_a   1.000
_cell.length_b   1.000
_cell.length_c   1.000
_cell.angle_alpha   90.00
_cell.angle_beta   90.00
_cell.angle_gamma   90.00
#
_symmetry.space_group_name_H-M   'P 1'
#
loop_
_entity.id
_entity.type
_entity.pdbx_description
1 polymer ?
#
loop_
_entity_poly.entity_id
_entity_poly.type
_entity_poly.pdbx_seq_one_letter_code
_entity_poly.pdbx_strand_id
1 'polypeptide(L)'
;VPSIYIDGAWVEAASGETREITCPADGSHVITVSEGAEADAQKAIAAARRTFDDGAWSATPAKERGAILDKLADLLERDKDKVARVESQDTGKRFIESQYDMDDIIGVFRHFAALADKEAGRVVDTGMPNVASRVVTEPVGVCSLITPWNYPLLQTAWKIAPAIAAGNTFVLKPAELTPQSSMWLMDALAEAGLPAGVANLVTGPGATVGSEMTTNEDVDLVSFTGGLVTGRAIMAAAAPTVKKIALELGGKNPNVLFADADIPAAIDNALTAVFLDSGQVCSAGTRLVVEESIHDEVVTELVRRAELIRLGGPFDDNAETGPLISEAHLEKVDTYVKEAIEDGAKLLTGGKRGEGELAKGSYYLPTILDGCDSSMRCVHDESFGPVLTVETFSGDDAKAAEDAAVAIANDTIYGLAGAVWTQNAGRAERMARRLRHGTVWINDYHPYVPQAEWGGMKQSGIGRELGEHGLGEYLETKHIWHNIDPAPADWFSGRES
;
A
#
# COMPACT_ATOMS: atom_id res chain seq x y z
N VAL A 1 -19.29 -6.24 -19.23
CA VAL A 1 -18.22 -5.65 -20.03
C VAL A 1 -16.99 -6.54 -19.89
N PRO A 2 -16.31 -6.93 -21.01
CA PRO A 2 -15.02 -7.58 -20.93
C PRO A 2 -14.07 -6.76 -20.06
N SER A 3 -13.53 -7.38 -19.01
CA SER A 3 -12.73 -6.66 -17.99
C SER A 3 -11.51 -7.46 -17.52
N ILE A 4 -11.17 -8.49 -18.28
CA ILE A 4 -9.90 -9.21 -18.18
C ILE A 4 -9.04 -8.81 -19.38
N TYR A 5 -7.80 -8.39 -19.13
CA TYR A 5 -6.88 -7.94 -20.19
C TYR A 5 -5.71 -8.90 -20.29
N ILE A 6 -5.61 -9.62 -21.41
CA ILE A 6 -4.55 -10.61 -21.63
C ILE A 6 -3.94 -10.40 -23.01
N ASP A 7 -2.62 -10.34 -23.07
CA ASP A 7 -1.86 -10.29 -24.31
C ASP A 7 -2.31 -9.14 -25.26
N GLY A 8 -2.60 -7.98 -24.67
CA GLY A 8 -3.02 -6.79 -25.41
C GLY A 8 -4.51 -6.73 -25.78
N ALA A 9 -5.34 -7.65 -25.29
CA ALA A 9 -6.76 -7.71 -25.65
C ALA A 9 -7.68 -7.83 -24.42
N TRP A 10 -8.82 -7.15 -24.47
CA TRP A 10 -9.90 -7.32 -23.52
C TRP A 10 -10.70 -8.59 -23.82
N VAL A 11 -10.90 -9.42 -22.80
CA VAL A 11 -11.64 -10.68 -22.88
C VAL A 11 -12.67 -10.80 -21.75
N GLU A 12 -13.66 -11.64 -21.93
CA GLU A 12 -14.60 -12.04 -20.88
C GLU A 12 -14.00 -13.18 -20.04
N ALA A 13 -14.52 -13.37 -18.82
CA ALA A 13 -14.16 -14.54 -18.02
C ALA A 13 -14.48 -15.84 -18.72
N ALA A 14 -13.61 -16.84 -18.62
CA ALA A 14 -13.80 -18.15 -19.23
C ALA A 14 -15.09 -18.86 -18.75
N SER A 15 -15.55 -18.56 -17.53
CA SER A 15 -16.81 -19.03 -16.96
C SER A 15 -18.05 -18.31 -17.50
N GLY A 16 -17.89 -17.08 -18.03
CA GLY A 16 -18.97 -16.16 -18.35
C GLY A 16 -19.62 -15.49 -17.12
N GLU A 17 -19.07 -15.71 -15.93
CA GLU A 17 -19.57 -15.08 -14.69
C GLU A 17 -19.23 -13.58 -14.65
N THR A 18 -20.06 -12.82 -13.94
CA THR A 18 -19.93 -11.37 -13.79
C THR A 18 -20.16 -10.93 -12.34
N ARG A 19 -19.59 -9.78 -12.00
CA ARG A 19 -19.77 -9.08 -10.72
C ARG A 19 -20.34 -7.69 -10.95
N GLU A 20 -21.37 -7.33 -10.19
CA GLU A 20 -21.83 -5.95 -10.12
C GLU A 20 -20.98 -5.15 -9.13
N ILE A 21 -20.53 -3.98 -9.56
CA ILE A 21 -19.85 -2.99 -8.72
C ILE A 21 -20.88 -1.92 -8.36
N THR A 22 -20.97 -1.61 -7.07
CA THR A 22 -21.91 -0.60 -6.54
C THR A 22 -21.16 0.46 -5.76
N CYS A 23 -21.64 1.71 -5.84
CA CYS A 23 -21.10 2.79 -5.02
C CYS A 23 -21.47 2.57 -3.54
N PRO A 24 -20.51 2.55 -2.61
CA PRO A 24 -20.81 2.31 -1.19
C PRO A 24 -21.54 3.49 -0.52
N ALA A 25 -21.60 4.64 -1.19
CA ALA A 25 -22.28 5.84 -0.66
C ALA A 25 -23.81 5.71 -0.68
N ASP A 26 -24.37 4.96 -1.64
CA ASP A 26 -25.84 4.88 -1.83
C ASP A 26 -26.32 3.54 -2.41
N GLY A 27 -25.39 2.60 -2.66
CA GLY A 27 -25.71 1.30 -3.26
C GLY A 27 -26.02 1.36 -4.77
N SER A 28 -25.87 2.51 -5.43
CA SER A 28 -26.15 2.63 -6.86
C SER A 28 -25.20 1.77 -7.69
N HIS A 29 -25.75 1.16 -8.75
CA HIS A 29 -24.96 0.37 -9.69
C HIS A 29 -23.97 1.26 -10.45
N VAL A 30 -22.69 0.87 -10.49
CA VAL A 30 -21.61 1.60 -11.18
C VAL A 30 -21.27 0.91 -12.50
N ILE A 31 -20.90 -0.37 -12.46
CA ILE A 31 -20.52 -1.17 -13.64
C ILE A 31 -20.70 -2.66 -13.34
N THR A 32 -20.86 -3.46 -14.39
CA THR A 32 -20.78 -4.92 -14.30
C THR A 32 -19.52 -5.40 -15.02
N VAL A 33 -18.64 -6.11 -14.32
CA VAL A 33 -17.35 -6.61 -14.80
C VAL A 33 -17.35 -8.13 -14.90
N SER A 34 -16.42 -8.69 -15.67
CA SER A 34 -16.18 -10.14 -15.70
C SER A 34 -15.67 -10.62 -14.33
N GLU A 35 -16.14 -11.75 -13.87
CA GLU A 35 -15.64 -12.43 -12.67
C GLU A 35 -14.65 -13.51 -13.09
N GLY A 36 -13.36 -13.19 -13.11
CA GLY A 36 -12.29 -14.10 -13.50
C GLY A 36 -12.13 -15.27 -12.51
N ALA A 37 -11.60 -16.35 -13.02
CA ALA A 37 -11.34 -17.58 -12.29
C ALA A 37 -9.87 -18.01 -12.42
N GLU A 38 -9.52 -19.13 -11.84
CA GLU A 38 -8.17 -19.74 -11.89
C GLU A 38 -7.65 -19.87 -13.33
N ALA A 39 -8.49 -20.35 -14.25
CA ALA A 39 -8.11 -20.53 -15.65
C ALA A 39 -7.76 -19.22 -16.37
N ASP A 40 -8.38 -18.10 -15.98
CA ASP A 40 -8.07 -16.79 -16.54
C ASP A 40 -6.72 -16.27 -15.99
N ALA A 41 -6.46 -16.49 -14.69
CA ALA A 41 -5.16 -16.19 -14.09
C ALA A 41 -4.04 -17.00 -14.75
N GLN A 42 -4.23 -18.30 -14.96
CA GLN A 42 -3.26 -19.18 -15.65
C GLN A 42 -2.95 -18.67 -17.07
N LYS A 43 -3.95 -18.26 -17.83
CA LYS A 43 -3.75 -17.68 -19.17
C LYS A 43 -2.97 -16.38 -19.14
N ALA A 44 -3.28 -15.49 -18.18
CA ALA A 44 -2.59 -14.21 -18.00
C ALA A 44 -1.11 -14.44 -17.61
N ILE A 45 -0.85 -15.35 -16.67
CA ILE A 45 0.50 -15.72 -16.23
C ILE A 45 1.28 -16.33 -17.42
N ALA A 46 0.68 -17.25 -18.18
CA ALA A 46 1.32 -17.85 -19.33
C ALA A 46 1.66 -16.80 -20.43
N ALA A 47 0.81 -15.78 -20.61
CA ALA A 47 1.10 -14.67 -21.52
C ALA A 47 2.28 -13.83 -21.01
N ALA A 48 2.31 -13.48 -19.73
CA ALA A 48 3.41 -12.76 -19.10
C ALA A 48 4.72 -13.55 -19.19
N ARG A 49 4.68 -14.85 -18.85
CA ARG A 49 5.87 -15.74 -18.90
C ARG A 49 6.45 -15.83 -20.31
N ARG A 50 5.62 -16.12 -21.32
CA ARG A 50 6.03 -16.15 -22.70
C ARG A 50 6.69 -14.84 -23.15
N THR A 51 6.10 -13.70 -22.81
CA THR A 51 6.62 -12.38 -23.17
C THR A 51 7.94 -12.07 -22.47
N PHE A 52 8.12 -12.50 -21.23
CA PHE A 52 9.39 -12.36 -20.52
C PHE A 52 10.49 -13.24 -21.10
N ASP A 53 10.19 -14.50 -21.36
CA ASP A 53 11.15 -15.50 -21.87
C ASP A 53 11.59 -15.23 -23.31
N ASP A 54 10.76 -14.55 -24.12
CA ASP A 54 11.16 -14.05 -25.45
C ASP A 54 12.32 -13.03 -25.35
N GLY A 55 12.47 -12.37 -24.22
CA GLY A 55 13.60 -11.49 -23.90
C GLY A 55 13.58 -10.12 -24.55
N ALA A 56 12.70 -9.86 -25.52
CA ALA A 56 12.65 -8.58 -26.24
C ALA A 56 12.32 -7.41 -25.30
N TRP A 57 11.35 -7.59 -24.39
CA TRP A 57 10.97 -6.56 -23.42
C TRP A 57 12.06 -6.30 -22.38
N SER A 58 12.60 -7.32 -21.73
CA SER A 58 13.66 -7.18 -20.72
C SER A 58 14.96 -6.59 -21.29
N ALA A 59 15.22 -6.81 -22.60
CA ALA A 59 16.33 -6.22 -23.31
C ALA A 59 16.07 -4.78 -23.79
N THR A 60 14.85 -4.27 -23.70
CA THR A 60 14.53 -2.88 -24.03
C THR A 60 15.35 -1.93 -23.18
N PRO A 61 16.00 -0.91 -23.77
CA PRO A 61 16.80 0.05 -22.99
C PRO A 61 16.01 0.69 -21.84
N ALA A 62 16.61 0.80 -20.67
CA ALA A 62 15.95 1.35 -19.48
C ALA A 62 15.35 2.73 -19.70
N LYS A 63 16.03 3.58 -20.49
CA LYS A 63 15.52 4.89 -20.88
C LYS A 63 14.23 4.82 -21.70
N GLU A 64 14.06 3.81 -22.54
CA GLU A 64 12.83 3.63 -23.33
C GLU A 64 11.70 3.13 -22.44
N ARG A 65 11.98 2.24 -21.47
CA ARG A 65 11.01 1.82 -20.46
C ARG A 65 10.56 3.00 -19.60
N GLY A 66 11.50 3.87 -19.19
CA GLY A 66 11.19 5.12 -18.49
C GLY A 66 10.31 6.07 -19.31
N ALA A 67 10.54 6.18 -20.62
CA ALA A 67 9.72 7.02 -21.50
C ALA A 67 8.25 6.56 -21.59
N ILE A 68 7.99 5.24 -21.44
CA ILE A 68 6.62 4.71 -21.36
C ILE A 68 5.94 5.22 -20.08
N LEU A 69 6.66 5.21 -18.93
CA LEU A 69 6.13 5.74 -17.67
C LEU A 69 5.87 7.24 -17.71
N ASP A 70 6.77 8.02 -18.34
CA ASP A 70 6.55 9.46 -18.54
C ASP A 70 5.30 9.72 -19.38
N LYS A 71 5.13 8.96 -20.46
CA LYS A 71 3.93 9.08 -21.30
C LYS A 71 2.66 8.65 -20.56
N LEU A 72 2.75 7.62 -19.71
CA LEU A 72 1.63 7.20 -18.86
C LEU A 72 1.24 8.31 -17.87
N ALA A 73 2.22 9.02 -17.31
CA ALA A 73 1.97 10.20 -16.48
C ALA A 73 1.25 11.32 -17.25
N ASP A 74 1.67 11.61 -18.51
CA ASP A 74 0.98 12.58 -19.37
C ASP A 74 -0.47 12.17 -19.68
N LEU A 75 -0.71 10.86 -19.88
CA LEU A 75 -2.06 10.34 -20.14
C LEU A 75 -2.95 10.46 -18.90
N LEU A 76 -2.41 10.19 -17.71
CA LEU A 76 -3.16 10.38 -16.47
C LEU A 76 -3.43 11.86 -16.19
N GLU A 77 -2.48 12.75 -16.47
CA GLU A 77 -2.67 14.20 -16.36
C GLU A 77 -3.78 14.68 -17.30
N ARG A 78 -3.84 14.16 -18.55
CA ARG A 78 -4.92 14.40 -19.51
C ARG A 78 -6.29 13.94 -19.00
N ASP A 79 -6.36 12.74 -18.42
CA ASP A 79 -7.60 12.06 -18.05
C ASP A 79 -7.91 12.17 -16.53
N LYS A 80 -7.19 13.01 -15.78
CA LYS A 80 -7.20 13.10 -14.32
C LYS A 80 -8.61 13.08 -13.72
N ASP A 81 -9.46 14.02 -14.11
CA ASP A 81 -10.81 14.15 -13.54
C ASP A 81 -11.71 12.95 -13.91
N LYS A 82 -11.50 12.37 -15.09
CA LYS A 82 -12.24 11.16 -15.50
C LYS A 82 -11.87 9.97 -14.63
N VAL A 83 -10.57 9.75 -14.40
CA VAL A 83 -10.07 8.61 -13.62
C VAL A 83 -10.40 8.80 -12.14
N ALA A 84 -10.20 10.00 -11.59
CA ALA A 84 -10.60 10.34 -10.23
C ALA A 84 -12.10 10.11 -9.98
N ARG A 85 -12.94 10.42 -10.96
CA ARG A 85 -14.40 10.21 -10.86
C ARG A 85 -14.77 8.74 -10.77
N VAL A 86 -14.19 7.89 -11.63
CA VAL A 86 -14.49 6.45 -11.57
C VAL A 86 -13.96 5.81 -10.29
N GLU A 87 -12.80 6.25 -9.81
CA GLU A 87 -12.24 5.78 -8.55
C GLU A 87 -13.12 6.18 -7.35
N SER A 88 -13.61 7.42 -7.34
CA SER A 88 -14.58 7.88 -6.33
C SER A 88 -15.91 7.12 -6.37
N GLN A 89 -16.36 6.69 -7.54
CA GLN A 89 -17.57 5.86 -7.67
C GLN A 89 -17.39 4.47 -7.10
N ASP A 90 -16.23 3.84 -7.37
CA ASP A 90 -15.92 2.50 -6.85
C ASP A 90 -15.71 2.49 -5.33
N THR A 91 -14.98 3.48 -4.82
CA THR A 91 -14.54 3.52 -3.42
C THR A 91 -15.51 4.27 -2.48
N GLY A 92 -16.31 5.18 -3.02
CA GLY A 92 -17.10 6.12 -2.23
C GLY A 92 -16.31 7.30 -1.64
N LYS A 93 -14.97 7.35 -1.81
CA LYS A 93 -14.15 8.47 -1.31
C LYS A 93 -14.51 9.77 -2.04
N ARG A 94 -14.27 10.89 -1.40
CA ARG A 94 -14.58 12.20 -1.99
C ARG A 94 -13.79 12.41 -3.28
N PHE A 95 -14.42 13.07 -4.25
CA PHE A 95 -13.80 13.34 -5.55
C PHE A 95 -12.48 14.11 -5.42
N ILE A 96 -12.41 15.08 -4.50
CA ILE A 96 -11.18 15.83 -4.24
C ILE A 96 -10.04 14.93 -3.72
N GLU A 97 -10.34 13.91 -2.91
CA GLU A 97 -9.33 12.95 -2.44
C GLU A 97 -8.80 12.11 -3.60
N SER A 98 -9.69 11.62 -4.47
CA SER A 98 -9.26 10.91 -5.69
C SER A 98 -8.46 11.80 -6.65
N GLN A 99 -8.74 13.11 -6.72
CA GLN A 99 -7.91 14.03 -7.52
C GLN A 99 -6.50 14.18 -6.94
N TYR A 100 -6.34 14.23 -5.62
CA TYR A 100 -5.01 14.21 -4.97
C TYR A 100 -4.30 12.88 -5.21
N ASP A 101 -5.01 11.75 -5.13
CA ASP A 101 -4.43 10.44 -5.47
C ASP A 101 -3.87 10.42 -6.91
N MET A 102 -4.57 11.04 -7.89
CA MET A 102 -4.07 11.13 -9.26
C MET A 102 -2.79 11.99 -9.36
N ASP A 103 -2.69 13.08 -8.61
CA ASP A 103 -1.46 13.89 -8.57
C ASP A 103 -0.27 13.08 -8.01
N ASP A 104 -0.50 12.32 -6.94
CA ASP A 104 0.50 11.44 -6.36
C ASP A 104 0.94 10.35 -7.35
N ILE A 105 0.01 9.73 -8.06
CA ILE A 105 0.29 8.70 -9.08
C ILE A 105 1.14 9.26 -10.22
N ILE A 106 0.81 10.46 -10.70
CA ILE A 106 1.63 11.16 -11.71
C ILE A 106 3.05 11.32 -11.19
N GLY A 107 3.20 11.75 -9.93
CA GLY A 107 4.51 11.87 -9.27
C GLY A 107 5.28 10.55 -9.22
N VAL A 108 4.61 9.44 -8.91
CA VAL A 108 5.19 8.09 -8.88
C VAL A 108 5.69 7.66 -10.26
N PHE A 109 4.88 7.83 -11.32
CA PHE A 109 5.29 7.48 -12.68
C PHE A 109 6.50 8.30 -13.13
N ARG A 110 6.52 9.63 -12.89
CA ARG A 110 7.66 10.50 -13.20
C ARG A 110 8.91 10.08 -12.43
N HIS A 111 8.77 9.73 -11.14
CA HIS A 111 9.89 9.29 -10.32
C HIS A 111 10.54 8.03 -10.89
N PHE A 112 9.77 6.96 -11.14
CA PHE A 112 10.32 5.72 -11.67
C PHE A 112 10.77 5.84 -13.13
N ALA A 113 10.18 6.72 -13.92
CA ALA A 113 10.68 7.08 -15.24
C ALA A 113 12.10 7.64 -15.16
N ALA A 114 12.33 8.58 -14.22
CA ALA A 114 13.64 9.18 -14.00
C ALA A 114 14.65 8.22 -13.34
N LEU A 115 14.17 7.26 -12.55
CA LEU A 115 15.01 6.28 -11.85
C LEU A 115 15.42 5.11 -12.75
N ALA A 116 14.65 4.79 -13.79
CA ALA A 116 14.81 3.57 -14.61
C ALA A 116 16.24 3.40 -15.17
N ASP A 117 16.91 4.47 -15.58
CA ASP A 117 18.26 4.45 -16.15
C ASP A 117 19.37 4.78 -15.14
N LYS A 118 19.05 4.88 -13.84
CA LYS A 118 20.03 5.19 -12.78
C LYS A 118 20.56 3.94 -12.09
N GLU A 119 19.84 2.83 -12.14
CA GLU A 119 20.35 1.57 -11.63
C GLU A 119 21.52 1.09 -12.48
N ALA A 120 22.70 1.20 -11.92
CA ALA A 120 23.95 0.75 -12.52
C ALA A 120 24.54 -0.38 -11.70
N GLY A 121 24.99 -1.44 -12.37
CA GLY A 121 25.83 -2.44 -11.75
C GLY A 121 27.14 -1.84 -11.24
N ARG A 122 27.97 -2.66 -10.61
CA ARG A 122 29.28 -2.24 -10.07
C ARG A 122 30.40 -3.17 -10.53
N VAL A 123 31.58 -2.61 -10.71
CA VAL A 123 32.81 -3.35 -10.90
C VAL A 123 33.44 -3.60 -9.53
N VAL A 124 33.91 -4.84 -9.30
CA VAL A 124 34.54 -5.24 -8.04
C VAL A 124 36.00 -5.47 -8.30
N ASP A 125 36.87 -4.76 -7.58
CA ASP A 125 38.31 -5.03 -7.60
C ASP A 125 38.59 -6.34 -6.85
N THR A 126 39.14 -7.33 -7.57
CA THR A 126 39.49 -8.65 -7.01
C THR A 126 40.92 -8.74 -6.56
N GLY A 127 41.77 -7.74 -6.85
CA GLY A 127 43.21 -7.83 -6.67
C GLY A 127 43.90 -8.80 -7.65
N MET A 128 43.19 -9.41 -8.61
CA MET A 128 43.69 -10.36 -9.58
C MET A 128 43.79 -9.71 -10.96
N PRO A 129 45.00 -9.61 -11.57
CA PRO A 129 45.18 -8.86 -12.81
C PRO A 129 44.51 -9.47 -14.04
N ASN A 130 44.19 -10.77 -13.99
CA ASN A 130 43.54 -11.50 -15.08
C ASN A 130 42.05 -11.73 -14.87
N VAL A 131 41.42 -11.04 -13.90
CA VAL A 131 39.99 -11.21 -13.57
C VAL A 131 39.24 -9.90 -13.71
N ALA A 132 38.18 -9.92 -14.51
CA ALA A 132 37.16 -8.88 -14.50
C ALA A 132 35.93 -9.38 -13.71
N SER A 133 35.62 -8.68 -12.63
CA SER A 133 34.47 -8.99 -11.78
C SER A 133 33.43 -7.85 -11.81
N ARG A 134 32.19 -8.19 -12.09
CA ARG A 134 31.10 -7.21 -12.10
C ARG A 134 29.81 -7.78 -11.51
N VAL A 135 29.08 -6.93 -10.84
CA VAL A 135 27.71 -7.21 -10.39
C VAL A 135 26.76 -6.41 -11.28
N VAL A 136 25.80 -7.09 -11.87
CA VAL A 136 24.76 -6.48 -12.71
C VAL A 136 23.40 -6.71 -12.08
N THR A 137 22.42 -5.86 -12.42
CA THR A 137 21.02 -6.03 -12.06
C THR A 137 20.23 -6.54 -13.27
N GLU A 138 19.30 -7.45 -13.04
CA GLU A 138 18.42 -8.02 -14.06
C GLU A 138 16.98 -7.99 -13.51
N PRO A 139 15.93 -7.92 -14.37
CA PRO A 139 14.56 -8.03 -13.90
C PRO A 139 14.31 -9.38 -13.23
N VAL A 140 13.46 -9.40 -12.20
CA VAL A 140 13.10 -10.63 -11.46
C VAL A 140 12.41 -11.64 -12.38
N GLY A 141 11.49 -11.20 -13.25
CA GLY A 141 10.74 -12.06 -14.14
C GLY A 141 9.26 -11.69 -14.29
N VAL A 142 8.38 -12.64 -13.98
CA VAL A 142 6.94 -12.45 -13.97
C VAL A 142 6.47 -12.05 -12.56
N CYS A 143 5.80 -10.91 -12.46
CA CYS A 143 5.32 -10.35 -11.20
C CYS A 143 3.81 -10.50 -11.07
N SER A 144 3.34 -11.11 -9.98
CA SER A 144 1.95 -11.04 -9.53
C SER A 144 1.77 -9.79 -8.67
N LEU A 145 0.94 -8.85 -9.12
CA LEU A 145 0.67 -7.59 -8.44
C LEU A 145 -0.78 -7.59 -7.94
N ILE A 146 -0.97 -7.60 -6.62
CA ILE A 146 -2.29 -7.70 -5.99
C ILE A 146 -2.51 -6.47 -5.14
N THR A 147 -3.54 -5.69 -5.48
CA THR A 147 -3.77 -4.35 -4.92
C THR A 147 -5.06 -4.25 -4.12
N PRO A 148 -5.10 -3.37 -3.10
CA PRO A 148 -6.25 -3.18 -2.22
C PRO A 148 -7.31 -2.26 -2.84
N TRP A 149 -8.40 -2.07 -2.12
CA TRP A 149 -9.55 -1.30 -2.53
C TRP A 149 -9.56 0.17 -2.03
N ASN A 150 -8.73 0.52 -1.06
CA ASN A 150 -8.77 1.87 -0.45
C ASN A 150 -8.07 2.96 -1.29
N TYR A 151 -6.96 2.63 -1.93
CA TYR A 151 -6.23 3.47 -2.88
C TYR A 151 -5.93 2.65 -4.16
N PRO A 152 -6.96 2.33 -4.96
CA PRO A 152 -6.84 1.32 -6.02
C PRO A 152 -5.74 1.60 -7.02
N LEU A 153 -5.78 2.76 -7.68
CA LEU A 153 -4.80 3.11 -8.71
C LEU A 153 -3.46 3.53 -8.10
N LEU A 154 -3.47 4.19 -6.94
CA LEU A 154 -2.23 4.60 -6.27
C LEU A 154 -1.38 3.39 -5.88
N GLN A 155 -1.98 2.39 -5.22
CA GLN A 155 -1.28 1.16 -4.85
C GLN A 155 -0.89 0.31 -6.07
N THR A 156 -1.67 0.41 -7.14
CA THR A 156 -1.30 -0.18 -8.43
C THR A 156 -0.06 0.51 -9.02
N ALA A 157 -0.01 1.84 -9.01
CA ALA A 157 1.12 2.61 -9.53
C ALA A 157 2.42 2.31 -8.79
N TRP A 158 2.37 2.16 -7.45
CA TRP A 158 3.55 1.81 -6.65
C TRP A 158 4.19 0.47 -7.06
N LYS A 159 3.40 -0.45 -7.63
CA LYS A 159 3.84 -1.77 -8.06
C LYS A 159 4.21 -1.84 -9.54
N ILE A 160 3.38 -1.28 -10.42
CA ILE A 160 3.64 -1.38 -11.87
C ILE A 160 4.78 -0.48 -12.32
N ALA A 161 4.95 0.71 -11.70
CA ALA A 161 5.99 1.64 -12.12
C ALA A 161 7.40 1.04 -11.96
N PRO A 162 7.80 0.50 -10.78
CA PRO A 162 9.08 -0.18 -10.66
C PRO A 162 9.15 -1.47 -11.49
N ALA A 163 8.05 -2.23 -11.65
CA ALA A 163 8.05 -3.44 -12.49
C ALA A 163 8.38 -3.10 -13.95
N ILE A 164 7.77 -2.05 -14.52
CA ILE A 164 8.04 -1.56 -15.88
C ILE A 164 9.47 -0.99 -15.98
N ALA A 165 9.88 -0.15 -15.03
CA ALA A 165 11.21 0.44 -14.99
C ALA A 165 12.31 -0.64 -14.99
N ALA A 166 12.15 -1.70 -14.21
CA ALA A 166 13.07 -2.83 -14.13
C ALA A 166 13.04 -3.73 -15.38
N GLY A 167 11.96 -3.76 -16.15
CA GLY A 167 11.80 -4.61 -17.34
C GLY A 167 11.12 -5.95 -17.09
N ASN A 168 10.33 -6.06 -16.04
CA ASN A 168 9.51 -7.22 -15.73
C ASN A 168 8.23 -7.26 -16.57
N THR A 169 7.62 -8.44 -16.66
CA THR A 169 6.22 -8.61 -17.06
C THR A 169 5.35 -8.83 -15.83
N PHE A 170 4.05 -8.56 -15.92
CA PHE A 170 3.20 -8.70 -14.75
C PHE A 170 1.76 -9.10 -15.06
N VAL A 171 1.12 -9.67 -14.05
CA VAL A 171 -0.33 -9.84 -13.96
C VAL A 171 -0.83 -9.02 -12.78
N LEU A 172 -1.74 -8.09 -13.03
CA LEU A 172 -2.38 -7.24 -12.03
C LEU A 172 -3.73 -7.83 -11.63
N LYS A 173 -3.95 -7.96 -10.32
CA LYS A 173 -5.27 -8.24 -9.75
C LYS A 173 -5.70 -7.06 -8.87
N PRO A 174 -6.60 -6.20 -9.35
CA PRO A 174 -7.23 -5.19 -8.49
C PRO A 174 -8.15 -5.85 -7.45
N ALA A 175 -8.48 -5.12 -6.40
CA ALA A 175 -9.53 -5.56 -5.49
C ALA A 175 -10.86 -5.72 -6.22
N GLU A 176 -11.67 -6.68 -5.76
CA GLU A 176 -12.92 -7.08 -6.41
C GLU A 176 -13.94 -5.92 -6.50
N LEU A 177 -13.89 -5.00 -5.54
CA LEU A 177 -14.85 -3.90 -5.41
C LEU A 177 -14.46 -2.64 -6.19
N THR A 178 -13.19 -2.51 -6.62
CA THR A 178 -12.65 -1.27 -7.17
C THR A 178 -11.78 -1.49 -8.42
N PRO A 179 -12.32 -2.09 -9.49
CA PRO A 179 -11.52 -2.48 -10.65
C PRO A 179 -11.36 -1.38 -11.72
N GLN A 180 -12.21 -0.35 -11.75
CA GLN A 180 -12.35 0.52 -12.92
C GLN A 180 -11.11 1.34 -13.26
N SER A 181 -10.44 1.92 -12.26
CA SER A 181 -9.22 2.70 -12.51
C SER A 181 -8.08 1.83 -13.05
N SER A 182 -8.00 0.56 -12.61
CA SER A 182 -7.05 -0.42 -13.15
C SER A 182 -7.40 -0.84 -14.58
N MET A 183 -8.69 -0.85 -14.95
CA MET A 183 -9.11 -1.11 -16.34
C MET A 183 -8.67 0.07 -17.24
N TRP A 184 -8.92 1.32 -16.83
CA TRP A 184 -8.41 2.48 -17.56
C TRP A 184 -6.89 2.41 -17.75
N LEU A 185 -6.16 1.96 -16.73
CA LEU A 185 -4.72 1.84 -16.76
C LEU A 185 -4.22 0.91 -17.88
N MET A 186 -4.90 -0.22 -18.15
CA MET A 186 -4.50 -1.14 -19.23
C MET A 186 -4.61 -0.46 -20.60
N ASP A 187 -5.67 0.29 -20.85
CA ASP A 187 -5.82 1.07 -22.09
C ASP A 187 -4.74 2.16 -22.20
N ALA A 188 -4.45 2.86 -21.10
CA ALA A 188 -3.42 3.89 -21.05
C ALA A 188 -2.01 3.30 -21.28
N LEU A 189 -1.69 2.13 -20.74
CA LEU A 189 -0.42 1.44 -20.98
C LEU A 189 -0.26 1.05 -22.47
N ALA A 190 -1.32 0.56 -23.11
CA ALA A 190 -1.33 0.28 -24.55
C ALA A 190 -1.13 1.58 -25.37
N GLU A 191 -1.82 2.68 -25.03
CA GLU A 191 -1.63 4.00 -25.65
C GLU A 191 -0.22 4.56 -25.42
N ALA A 192 0.39 4.28 -24.26
CA ALA A 192 1.76 4.65 -23.95
C ALA A 192 2.79 3.87 -24.78
N GLY A 193 2.39 2.75 -25.39
CA GLY A 193 3.23 1.93 -26.23
C GLY A 193 3.88 0.72 -25.53
N LEU A 194 3.33 0.32 -24.38
CA LEU A 194 3.77 -0.91 -23.71
C LEU A 194 3.43 -2.12 -24.61
N PRO A 195 4.38 -3.04 -24.89
CA PRO A 195 4.10 -4.20 -25.74
C PRO A 195 3.03 -5.13 -25.14
N ALA A 196 2.26 -5.78 -26.03
CA ALA A 196 1.29 -6.80 -25.63
C ALA A 196 1.96 -7.92 -24.82
N GLY A 197 1.26 -8.43 -23.80
CA GLY A 197 1.76 -9.47 -22.91
C GLY A 197 2.65 -8.99 -21.76
N VAL A 198 3.24 -7.79 -21.83
CA VAL A 198 4.01 -7.22 -20.69
C VAL A 198 3.10 -6.94 -19.50
N ALA A 199 1.95 -6.32 -19.73
CA ALA A 199 0.91 -6.07 -18.73
C ALA A 199 -0.32 -6.94 -19.02
N ASN A 200 -0.80 -7.61 -17.97
CA ASN A 200 -2.04 -8.36 -17.99
C ASN A 200 -2.85 -8.01 -16.74
N LEU A 201 -4.18 -8.09 -16.82
CA LEU A 201 -5.08 -7.80 -15.70
C LEU A 201 -6.15 -8.89 -15.61
N VAL A 202 -6.37 -9.41 -14.40
CA VAL A 202 -7.44 -10.36 -14.11
C VAL A 202 -8.27 -9.86 -12.95
N THR A 203 -9.54 -9.55 -13.21
CA THR A 203 -10.55 -9.31 -12.17
C THR A 203 -10.99 -10.64 -11.57
N GLY A 204 -11.45 -10.65 -10.33
CA GLY A 204 -11.96 -11.86 -9.69
C GLY A 204 -11.53 -12.02 -8.23
N PRO A 205 -12.04 -13.07 -7.54
CA PRO A 205 -11.84 -13.24 -6.11
C PRO A 205 -10.39 -13.55 -5.72
N GLY A 206 -9.96 -13.03 -4.56
CA GLY A 206 -8.65 -13.35 -3.99
C GLY A 206 -8.45 -14.84 -3.73
N ALA A 207 -9.53 -15.55 -3.34
CA ALA A 207 -9.47 -16.97 -3.02
C ALA A 207 -9.21 -17.89 -4.24
N THR A 208 -9.50 -17.43 -5.44
CA THR A 208 -9.29 -18.18 -6.69
C THR A 208 -8.18 -17.54 -7.53
N VAL A 209 -8.42 -16.36 -8.10
CA VAL A 209 -7.43 -15.64 -8.93
C VAL A 209 -6.17 -15.29 -8.16
N GLY A 210 -6.32 -14.69 -6.95
CA GLY A 210 -5.17 -14.35 -6.10
C GLY A 210 -4.38 -15.57 -5.62
N SER A 211 -5.07 -16.68 -5.32
CA SER A 211 -4.43 -17.93 -4.95
C SER A 211 -3.58 -18.48 -6.09
N GLU A 212 -4.12 -18.56 -7.31
CA GLU A 212 -3.38 -19.01 -8.50
C GLU A 212 -2.16 -18.09 -8.76
N MET A 213 -2.35 -16.78 -8.72
CA MET A 213 -1.26 -15.81 -8.89
C MET A 213 -0.16 -15.92 -7.83
N THR A 214 -0.46 -16.51 -6.67
CA THR A 214 0.51 -16.73 -5.59
C THR A 214 1.24 -18.06 -5.72
N THR A 215 0.53 -19.13 -6.10
CA THR A 215 1.06 -20.50 -6.09
C THR A 215 1.67 -20.93 -7.41
N ASN A 216 1.30 -20.31 -8.52
CA ASN A 216 1.76 -20.69 -9.86
C ASN A 216 3.29 -20.63 -9.99
N GLU A 217 3.89 -21.67 -10.54
CA GLU A 217 5.35 -21.83 -10.64
C GLU A 217 5.99 -20.85 -11.66
N ASP A 218 5.21 -20.35 -12.62
CA ASP A 218 5.65 -19.37 -13.62
C ASP A 218 5.69 -17.92 -13.08
N VAL A 219 5.38 -17.72 -11.81
CA VAL A 219 5.49 -16.41 -11.12
C VAL A 219 6.76 -16.37 -10.29
N ASP A 220 7.56 -15.33 -10.48
CA ASP A 220 8.85 -15.13 -9.81
C ASP A 220 8.74 -14.22 -8.59
N LEU A 221 7.84 -13.23 -8.61
CA LEU A 221 7.58 -12.27 -7.51
C LEU A 221 6.09 -12.13 -7.24
N VAL A 222 5.71 -12.12 -5.97
CA VAL A 222 4.37 -11.68 -5.52
C VAL A 222 4.50 -10.37 -4.75
N SER A 223 3.93 -9.30 -5.26
CA SER A 223 3.78 -8.02 -4.54
C SER A 223 2.31 -7.83 -4.16
N PHE A 224 2.05 -7.72 -2.86
CA PHE A 224 0.71 -7.65 -2.29
C PHE A 224 0.59 -6.49 -1.31
N THR A 225 -0.49 -5.73 -1.43
CA THR A 225 -0.93 -4.78 -0.40
C THR A 225 -2.33 -5.16 0.10
N GLY A 226 -2.49 -5.30 1.42
CA GLY A 226 -3.77 -5.65 2.02
C GLY A 226 -3.68 -6.10 3.48
N GLY A 227 -4.64 -6.91 3.94
CA GLY A 227 -4.72 -7.33 5.34
C GLY A 227 -3.68 -8.36 5.76
N LEU A 228 -3.27 -8.29 7.04
CA LEU A 228 -2.26 -9.17 7.65
C LEU A 228 -2.55 -10.66 7.47
N VAL A 229 -3.82 -11.09 7.62
CA VAL A 229 -4.21 -12.49 7.48
C VAL A 229 -3.91 -13.02 6.09
N THR A 230 -4.25 -12.24 5.06
CA THR A 230 -3.97 -12.58 3.66
C THR A 230 -2.46 -12.54 3.37
N GLY A 231 -1.73 -11.56 3.90
CA GLY A 231 -0.27 -11.49 3.75
C GLY A 231 0.43 -12.74 4.30
N ARG A 232 0.03 -13.21 5.49
CA ARG A 232 0.53 -14.47 6.07
C ARG A 232 0.20 -15.70 5.20
N ALA A 233 -1.01 -15.74 4.63
CA ALA A 233 -1.41 -16.82 3.72
C ALA A 233 -0.58 -16.83 2.44
N ILE A 234 -0.31 -15.66 1.85
CA ILE A 234 0.56 -15.50 0.68
C ILE A 234 1.99 -15.97 0.98
N MET A 235 2.56 -15.56 2.12
CA MET A 235 3.89 -16.05 2.54
C MET A 235 3.97 -17.57 2.59
N ALA A 236 2.96 -18.19 3.21
CA ALA A 236 2.90 -19.66 3.31
C ALA A 236 2.73 -20.33 1.94
N ALA A 237 1.89 -19.77 1.07
CA ALA A 237 1.61 -20.30 -0.27
C ALA A 237 2.77 -20.13 -1.25
N ALA A 238 3.57 -19.07 -1.11
CA ALA A 238 4.75 -18.81 -1.94
C ALA A 238 5.97 -19.68 -1.56
N ALA A 239 6.03 -20.19 -0.33
CA ALA A 239 7.19 -20.91 0.20
C ALA A 239 7.62 -22.13 -0.63
N PRO A 240 6.73 -23.01 -1.18
CA PRO A 240 7.13 -24.18 -1.94
C PRO A 240 7.99 -23.89 -3.17
N THR A 241 7.83 -22.73 -3.81
CA THR A 241 8.58 -22.31 -5.01
C THR A 241 9.70 -21.34 -4.68
N VAL A 242 9.87 -20.94 -3.39
CA VAL A 242 10.88 -19.97 -2.93
C VAL A 242 10.84 -18.65 -3.70
N LYS A 243 9.69 -18.27 -4.26
CA LYS A 243 9.55 -17.02 -5.01
C LYS A 243 9.69 -15.81 -4.12
N LYS A 244 10.12 -14.71 -4.69
CA LYS A 244 10.26 -13.43 -4.00
C LYS A 244 8.88 -12.91 -3.57
N ILE A 245 8.82 -12.28 -2.40
CA ILE A 245 7.59 -11.66 -1.89
C ILE A 245 7.88 -10.24 -1.41
N ALA A 246 7.01 -9.30 -1.75
CA ALA A 246 6.95 -7.96 -1.21
C ALA A 246 5.53 -7.74 -0.64
N LEU A 247 5.44 -7.41 0.64
CA LEU A 247 4.17 -7.31 1.35
C LEU A 247 4.05 -5.96 2.03
N GLU A 248 3.00 -5.23 1.71
CA GLU A 248 2.56 -4.03 2.40
C GLU A 248 1.25 -4.35 3.14
N LEU A 249 1.31 -4.36 4.46
CA LEU A 249 0.21 -4.82 5.30
C LEU A 249 -0.29 -3.70 6.20
N GLY A 250 -1.27 -4.02 7.04
CA GLY A 250 -1.90 -3.07 7.92
C GLY A 250 -1.00 -2.48 9.00
N GLY A 251 -1.56 -1.51 9.71
CA GLY A 251 -0.91 -0.82 10.82
C GLY A 251 -1.86 -0.55 11.98
N LYS A 252 -1.28 -0.40 13.17
CA LYS A 252 -1.95 0.18 14.33
C LYS A 252 -1.06 1.30 14.85
N ASN A 253 -1.13 2.42 14.13
CA ASN A 253 -0.07 3.43 14.14
C ASN A 253 -0.24 4.40 15.31
N PRO A 254 0.80 4.60 16.15
CA PRO A 254 0.76 5.55 17.23
C PRO A 254 0.98 6.99 16.75
N ASN A 255 0.20 7.90 17.29
CA ASN A 255 0.38 9.35 17.18
C ASN A 255 0.69 9.87 18.59
N VAL A 256 1.96 10.12 18.89
CA VAL A 256 2.44 10.45 20.25
C VAL A 256 2.44 11.96 20.44
N LEU A 257 1.74 12.45 21.46
CA LEU A 257 1.57 13.87 21.72
C LEU A 257 2.10 14.25 23.11
N PHE A 258 3.17 15.05 23.13
CA PHE A 258 3.75 15.64 24.34
C PHE A 258 3.13 17.01 24.66
N ALA A 259 3.13 17.39 25.93
CA ALA A 259 2.54 18.64 26.42
C ALA A 259 3.20 19.92 25.86
N ASP A 260 4.44 19.84 25.39
CA ASP A 260 5.15 20.95 24.76
C ASP A 260 4.90 21.10 23.26
N ALA A 261 4.01 20.33 22.68
CA ALA A 261 3.66 20.41 21.26
C ALA A 261 2.85 21.69 20.93
N ASP A 262 2.75 21.99 19.63
CA ASP A 262 1.73 22.91 19.13
C ASP A 262 0.38 22.17 19.17
N ILE A 263 -0.36 22.32 20.27
CA ILE A 263 -1.58 21.57 20.54
C ILE A 263 -2.66 21.78 19.47
N PRO A 264 -2.95 23.02 19.00
CA PRO A 264 -3.91 23.23 17.91
C PRO A 264 -3.54 22.50 16.62
N ALA A 265 -2.27 22.54 16.21
CA ALA A 265 -1.78 21.85 15.03
C ALA A 265 -1.83 20.32 15.22
N ALA A 266 -1.43 19.82 16.41
CA ALA A 266 -1.47 18.40 16.72
C ALA A 266 -2.90 17.82 16.70
N ILE A 267 -3.88 18.56 17.23
CA ILE A 267 -5.30 18.16 17.20
C ILE A 267 -5.81 18.12 15.77
N ASP A 268 -5.51 19.12 14.95
CA ASP A 268 -5.94 19.17 13.55
C ASP A 268 -5.41 17.98 12.75
N ASN A 269 -4.12 17.73 12.93
CA ASN A 269 -3.49 16.57 12.28
C ASN A 269 -3.94 15.22 12.86
N ALA A 270 -4.28 15.13 14.14
CA ALA A 270 -4.84 13.90 14.72
C ALA A 270 -6.21 13.55 14.13
N LEU A 271 -7.05 14.55 13.85
CA LEU A 271 -8.32 14.34 13.12
C LEU A 271 -8.08 13.87 11.69
N THR A 272 -7.18 14.51 10.96
CA THR A 272 -6.80 14.11 9.60
C THR A 272 -6.18 12.71 9.60
N ALA A 273 -5.30 12.41 10.56
CA ALA A 273 -4.62 11.14 10.69
C ALA A 273 -5.57 9.94 10.79
N VAL A 274 -6.76 10.13 11.36
CA VAL A 274 -7.69 9.02 11.62
C VAL A 274 -8.98 9.09 10.80
N PHE A 275 -9.46 10.27 10.39
CA PHE A 275 -10.77 10.40 9.75
C PHE A 275 -10.72 10.65 8.23
N LEU A 276 -9.53 10.93 7.66
CA LEU A 276 -9.33 10.95 6.21
C LEU A 276 -9.76 9.61 5.63
N ASP A 277 -10.49 9.63 4.50
CA ASP A 277 -11.05 8.44 3.84
C ASP A 277 -11.76 7.47 4.81
N SER A 278 -12.47 8.03 5.82
CA SER A 278 -13.13 7.27 6.90
C SER A 278 -12.19 6.30 7.63
N GLY A 279 -10.92 6.63 7.77
CA GLY A 279 -9.92 5.81 8.46
C GLY A 279 -9.45 4.58 7.67
N GLN A 280 -9.80 4.47 6.40
CA GLN A 280 -9.44 3.34 5.54
C GLN A 280 -8.02 3.49 4.95
N VAL A 281 -7.09 3.91 5.78
CA VAL A 281 -5.69 4.19 5.43
C VAL A 281 -4.79 3.29 6.27
N CYS A 282 -3.90 2.54 5.63
CA CYS A 282 -2.98 1.62 6.33
C CYS A 282 -2.08 2.34 7.35
N SER A 283 -1.73 3.60 7.08
CA SER A 283 -0.96 4.45 7.98
C SER A 283 -1.81 5.30 8.94
N ALA A 284 -3.14 5.13 8.99
CA ALA A 284 -4.01 5.94 9.85
C ALA A 284 -3.52 5.95 11.31
N GLY A 285 -3.45 7.15 11.90
CA GLY A 285 -3.02 7.39 13.28
C GLY A 285 -4.09 7.03 14.29
N THR A 286 -4.54 5.79 14.28
CA THR A 286 -5.69 5.32 15.05
C THR A 286 -5.43 5.14 16.55
N ARG A 287 -4.17 5.30 17.01
CA ARG A 287 -3.78 5.29 18.42
C ARG A 287 -3.20 6.65 18.80
N LEU A 288 -3.95 7.48 19.51
CA LEU A 288 -3.43 8.69 20.14
C LEU A 288 -2.82 8.32 21.49
N VAL A 289 -1.51 8.53 21.61
CA VAL A 289 -0.75 8.32 22.86
C VAL A 289 -0.41 9.69 23.41
N VAL A 290 -1.21 10.19 24.36
CA VAL A 290 -1.17 11.58 24.84
C VAL A 290 -0.57 11.69 26.23
N GLU A 291 0.24 12.73 26.48
CA GLU A 291 0.74 13.03 27.82
C GLU A 291 -0.41 13.38 28.77
N GLU A 292 -0.47 12.71 29.91
CA GLU A 292 -1.59 12.78 30.86
C GLU A 292 -1.96 14.23 31.25
N SER A 293 -0.97 15.11 31.35
CA SER A 293 -1.15 16.52 31.75
C SER A 293 -2.03 17.34 30.77
N ILE A 294 -2.14 16.93 29.53
CA ILE A 294 -2.93 17.63 28.50
C ILE A 294 -4.11 16.79 27.97
N HIS A 295 -4.32 15.60 28.55
CA HIS A 295 -5.35 14.66 28.07
C HIS A 295 -6.73 15.31 27.95
N ASP A 296 -7.24 15.93 29.02
CA ASP A 296 -8.61 16.47 29.04
C ASP A 296 -8.82 17.60 28.04
N GLU A 297 -7.81 18.48 27.87
CA GLU A 297 -7.84 19.55 26.88
C GLU A 297 -7.91 18.99 25.46
N VAL A 298 -7.00 18.08 25.13
CA VAL A 298 -6.88 17.47 23.80
C VAL A 298 -8.12 16.66 23.44
N VAL A 299 -8.57 15.78 24.35
CA VAL A 299 -9.70 14.89 24.10
C VAL A 299 -11.01 15.67 23.97
N THR A 300 -11.24 16.69 24.81
CA THR A 300 -12.42 17.54 24.71
C THR A 300 -12.51 18.22 23.34
N GLU A 301 -11.43 18.76 22.84
CA GLU A 301 -11.41 19.45 21.54
C GLU A 301 -11.52 18.46 20.37
N LEU A 302 -10.86 17.29 20.46
CA LEU A 302 -11.02 16.22 19.47
C LEU A 302 -12.47 15.76 19.34
N VAL A 303 -13.16 15.49 20.44
CA VAL A 303 -14.58 15.10 20.45
C VAL A 303 -15.44 16.18 19.80
N ARG A 304 -15.27 17.43 20.27
CA ARG A 304 -16.01 18.56 19.72
C ARG A 304 -15.87 18.70 18.21
N ARG A 305 -14.64 18.52 17.67
CA ARG A 305 -14.37 18.64 16.24
C ARG A 305 -14.82 17.40 15.46
N ALA A 306 -14.64 16.20 16.01
CA ALA A 306 -15.09 14.97 15.38
C ALA A 306 -16.62 14.95 15.14
N GLU A 307 -17.41 15.50 16.09
CA GLU A 307 -18.86 15.63 15.94
C GLU A 307 -19.30 16.61 14.84
N LEU A 308 -18.41 17.49 14.41
CA LEU A 308 -18.67 18.45 13.33
C LEU A 308 -18.29 17.94 11.94
N ILE A 309 -17.59 16.80 11.85
CA ILE A 309 -17.20 16.22 10.55
C ILE A 309 -18.45 15.82 9.76
N ARG A 310 -18.57 16.37 8.56
CA ARG A 310 -19.68 16.11 7.66
C ARG A 310 -19.40 14.89 6.78
N LEU A 311 -20.25 13.88 6.89
CA LEU A 311 -20.23 12.71 6.05
C LEU A 311 -21.12 12.93 4.82
N GLY A 312 -20.66 12.45 3.66
CA GLY A 312 -21.44 12.55 2.42
C GLY A 312 -20.88 11.68 1.31
N GLY A 313 -21.58 11.62 0.19
CA GLY A 313 -21.18 10.86 -0.98
C GLY A 313 -19.99 11.50 -1.71
N PRO A 314 -19.44 10.80 -2.71
CA PRO A 314 -18.19 11.20 -3.37
C PRO A 314 -18.27 12.56 -4.08
N PHE A 315 -19.46 12.99 -4.48
CA PHE A 315 -19.69 14.23 -5.22
C PHE A 315 -20.48 15.28 -4.41
N ASP A 316 -20.52 15.13 -3.09
CA ASP A 316 -21.05 16.16 -2.19
C ASP A 316 -19.90 17.10 -1.79
N ASP A 317 -19.94 18.33 -2.31
CA ASP A 317 -18.93 19.35 -2.04
C ASP A 317 -18.85 19.77 -0.56
N ASN A 318 -19.89 19.47 0.25
CA ASN A 318 -19.90 19.77 1.67
C ASN A 318 -19.36 18.62 2.53
N ALA A 319 -19.18 17.42 1.98
CA ALA A 319 -18.66 16.29 2.71
C ALA A 319 -17.17 16.51 3.05
N GLU A 320 -16.77 16.04 4.23
CA GLU A 320 -15.39 16.05 4.71
C GLU A 320 -14.81 14.64 4.80
N THR A 321 -15.66 13.62 4.80
CA THR A 321 -15.27 12.21 4.66
C THR A 321 -16.40 11.39 4.04
N GLY A 322 -16.07 10.24 3.45
CA GLY A 322 -16.97 9.35 2.72
C GLY A 322 -17.52 8.17 3.54
N PRO A 323 -18.13 7.18 2.89
CA PRO A 323 -18.54 5.91 3.48
C PRO A 323 -17.35 4.94 3.67
N LEU A 324 -17.60 3.87 4.42
CA LEU A 324 -16.77 2.66 4.34
C LEU A 324 -17.06 1.91 3.04
N ILE A 325 -16.11 1.13 2.58
CA ILE A 325 -16.15 0.47 1.25
C ILE A 325 -17.35 -0.48 1.05
N SER A 326 -17.92 -1.02 2.11
CA SER A 326 -19.02 -1.98 2.00
C SER A 326 -19.76 -2.16 3.33
N GLU A 327 -20.97 -2.72 3.26
CA GLU A 327 -21.75 -3.12 4.44
C GLU A 327 -20.99 -4.14 5.30
N ALA A 328 -20.33 -5.11 4.70
CA ALA A 328 -19.54 -6.10 5.44
C ALA A 328 -18.38 -5.46 6.22
N HIS A 329 -17.75 -4.43 5.66
CA HIS A 329 -16.70 -3.69 6.35
C HIS A 329 -17.27 -2.79 7.46
N LEU A 330 -18.43 -2.19 7.22
CA LEU A 330 -19.17 -1.42 8.23
C LEU A 330 -19.55 -2.30 9.43
N GLU A 331 -20.02 -3.51 9.21
CA GLU A 331 -20.30 -4.47 10.28
C GLU A 331 -19.05 -4.85 11.08
N LYS A 332 -17.90 -5.03 10.40
CA LYS A 332 -16.62 -5.28 11.06
C LYS A 332 -16.23 -4.12 11.98
N VAL A 333 -16.35 -2.88 11.53
CA VAL A 333 -16.01 -1.68 12.32
C VAL A 333 -16.99 -1.53 13.50
N ASP A 334 -18.27 -1.73 13.28
CA ASP A 334 -19.30 -1.67 14.33
C ASP A 334 -19.06 -2.73 15.42
N THR A 335 -18.72 -3.95 15.02
CA THR A 335 -18.35 -5.02 15.93
C THR A 335 -17.10 -4.68 16.73
N TYR A 336 -16.05 -4.17 16.07
CA TYR A 336 -14.83 -3.73 16.74
C TYR A 336 -15.07 -2.68 17.81
N VAL A 337 -15.93 -1.69 17.57
CA VAL A 337 -16.30 -0.66 18.56
C VAL A 337 -17.07 -1.25 19.73
N LYS A 338 -18.02 -2.15 19.47
CA LYS A 338 -18.78 -2.85 20.53
C LYS A 338 -17.86 -3.67 21.42
N GLU A 339 -16.96 -4.44 20.83
CA GLU A 339 -15.98 -5.25 21.57
C GLU A 339 -15.02 -4.37 22.39
N ALA A 340 -14.61 -3.20 21.87
CA ALA A 340 -13.78 -2.27 22.63
C ALA A 340 -14.50 -1.71 23.88
N ILE A 341 -15.80 -1.41 23.76
CA ILE A 341 -16.63 -0.97 24.89
C ILE A 341 -16.77 -2.11 25.92
N GLU A 342 -16.97 -3.35 25.46
CA GLU A 342 -17.04 -4.52 26.34
C GLU A 342 -15.70 -4.77 27.07
N ASP A 343 -14.57 -4.51 26.42
CA ASP A 343 -13.24 -4.59 27.03
C ASP A 343 -12.97 -3.46 28.03
N GLY A 344 -13.81 -2.41 28.09
CA GLY A 344 -13.74 -1.33 29.07
C GLY A 344 -13.41 0.05 28.50
N ALA A 345 -13.21 0.20 27.19
CA ALA A 345 -13.01 1.50 26.57
C ALA A 345 -14.23 2.40 26.71
N LYS A 346 -14.01 3.68 26.96
CA LYS A 346 -15.07 4.66 27.14
C LYS A 346 -15.41 5.32 25.81
N LEU A 347 -16.61 5.04 25.27
CA LEU A 347 -17.09 5.75 24.08
C LEU A 347 -17.40 7.22 24.42
N LEU A 348 -16.70 8.15 23.75
CA LEU A 348 -16.91 9.58 23.95
C LEU A 348 -17.82 10.18 22.87
N THR A 349 -17.70 9.72 21.60
CA THR A 349 -18.56 10.14 20.49
C THR A 349 -18.58 9.09 19.40
N GLY A 350 -19.54 9.15 18.48
CA GLY A 350 -19.72 8.22 17.38
C GLY A 350 -20.27 6.87 17.82
N GLY A 351 -19.59 5.79 17.46
CA GLY A 351 -19.93 4.42 17.84
C GLY A 351 -21.21 3.90 17.21
N LYS A 352 -21.64 4.45 16.07
CA LYS A 352 -22.87 4.05 15.38
C LYS A 352 -22.82 4.32 13.88
N ARG A 353 -23.71 3.66 13.18
CA ARG A 353 -23.96 3.83 11.74
C ARG A 353 -24.58 5.21 11.45
N GLY A 354 -24.42 5.67 10.22
CA GLY A 354 -25.09 6.86 9.71
C GLY A 354 -26.62 6.66 9.69
N GLU A 355 -27.36 7.73 9.98
CA GLU A 355 -28.81 7.75 10.04
C GLU A 355 -29.40 8.65 8.93
N GLY A 356 -30.71 8.55 8.68
CA GLY A 356 -31.38 9.35 7.64
C GLY A 356 -30.89 9.05 6.23
N GLU A 357 -30.43 10.05 5.49
CA GLU A 357 -29.88 9.87 4.13
C GLU A 357 -28.62 9.02 4.12
N LEU A 358 -27.80 9.09 5.17
CA LEU A 358 -26.58 8.28 5.31
C LEU A 358 -26.87 6.78 5.50
N ALA A 359 -28.08 6.41 5.93
CA ALA A 359 -28.48 5.00 6.06
C ALA A 359 -28.63 4.27 4.72
N LYS A 360 -28.56 4.98 3.59
CA LYS A 360 -28.56 4.39 2.24
C LYS A 360 -27.20 3.80 1.83
N GLY A 361 -26.13 4.24 2.51
CA GLY A 361 -24.77 3.80 2.26
C GLY A 361 -24.07 3.26 3.51
N SER A 362 -22.82 2.88 3.36
CA SER A 362 -22.02 2.24 4.40
C SER A 362 -21.34 3.26 5.32
N TYR A 363 -22.07 4.20 5.89
CA TYR A 363 -21.50 5.26 6.72
C TYR A 363 -21.39 4.87 8.20
N TYR A 364 -20.24 5.15 8.79
CA TYR A 364 -19.99 5.02 10.22
C TYR A 364 -19.51 6.36 10.78
N LEU A 365 -20.03 6.78 11.93
CA LEU A 365 -19.70 8.10 12.48
C LEU A 365 -18.26 8.11 13.03
N PRO A 366 -17.53 9.24 12.91
CA PRO A 366 -16.26 9.46 13.59
C PRO A 366 -16.35 9.09 15.06
N THR A 367 -15.50 8.15 15.49
CA THR A 367 -15.62 7.48 16.79
C THR A 367 -14.36 7.70 17.61
N ILE A 368 -14.50 8.07 18.87
CA ILE A 368 -13.39 8.24 19.82
C ILE A 368 -13.66 7.37 21.04
N LEU A 369 -12.70 6.49 21.33
CA LEU A 369 -12.63 5.57 22.46
C LEU A 369 -11.53 6.03 23.40
N ASP A 370 -11.86 6.34 24.66
CA ASP A 370 -10.96 6.86 25.67
C ASP A 370 -10.69 5.85 26.79
N GLY A 371 -9.61 6.08 27.56
CA GLY A 371 -9.20 5.22 28.64
C GLY A 371 -8.74 3.84 28.19
N CYS A 372 -8.20 3.78 26.99
CA CYS A 372 -7.70 2.52 26.42
C CYS A 372 -6.32 2.17 27.00
N ASP A 373 -6.07 0.86 27.15
CA ASP A 373 -4.78 0.33 27.59
C ASP A 373 -4.44 -1.01 26.89
N SER A 374 -3.24 -1.51 27.15
CA SER A 374 -2.70 -2.72 26.53
C SER A 374 -3.47 -4.02 26.83
N SER A 375 -4.45 -4.01 27.72
CA SER A 375 -5.33 -5.18 27.95
C SER A 375 -6.48 -5.28 26.95
N MET A 376 -6.76 -4.19 26.22
CA MET A 376 -7.90 -4.07 25.33
C MET A 376 -7.52 -4.44 23.87
N ARG A 377 -8.38 -5.18 23.18
CA ARG A 377 -8.17 -5.55 21.78
C ARG A 377 -8.06 -4.35 20.85
N CYS A 378 -8.78 -3.29 21.15
CA CYS A 378 -8.84 -2.10 20.30
C CYS A 378 -7.50 -1.35 20.15
N VAL A 379 -6.52 -1.54 21.00
CA VAL A 379 -5.18 -0.96 20.84
C VAL A 379 -4.22 -1.88 20.09
N HIS A 380 -4.59 -3.12 19.86
CA HIS A 380 -3.78 -4.11 19.15
C HIS A 380 -4.30 -4.40 17.74
N ASP A 381 -5.62 -4.45 17.55
CA ASP A 381 -6.25 -4.82 16.29
C ASP A 381 -6.48 -3.59 15.38
N GLU A 382 -6.32 -3.79 14.10
CA GLU A 382 -6.61 -2.79 13.07
C GLU A 382 -8.11 -2.74 12.77
N SER A 383 -8.75 -1.59 13.06
CA SER A 383 -10.16 -1.37 12.71
C SER A 383 -10.37 -1.15 11.21
N PHE A 384 -9.44 -0.42 10.59
CA PHE A 384 -9.53 0.08 9.22
C PHE A 384 -10.79 0.90 8.98
N GLY A 385 -11.16 1.72 9.97
CA GLY A 385 -12.36 2.55 10.00
C GLY A 385 -12.16 3.81 10.84
N PRO A 386 -13.15 4.70 10.93
CA PRO A 386 -13.04 6.02 11.56
C PRO A 386 -13.08 5.91 13.10
N VAL A 387 -12.12 5.19 13.68
CA VAL A 387 -12.07 4.91 15.12
C VAL A 387 -10.71 5.27 15.70
N LEU A 388 -10.69 6.25 16.60
CA LEU A 388 -9.53 6.68 17.36
C LEU A 388 -9.58 6.05 18.76
N THR A 389 -8.49 5.42 19.19
CA THR A 389 -8.27 4.99 20.58
C THR A 389 -7.31 5.97 21.28
N VAL A 390 -7.60 6.32 22.51
CA VAL A 390 -6.79 7.24 23.31
C VAL A 390 -6.17 6.49 24.48
N GLU A 391 -4.84 6.53 24.53
CA GLU A 391 -4.00 5.99 25.61
C GLU A 391 -3.20 7.12 26.22
N THR A 392 -2.89 7.07 27.53
CA THR A 392 -2.14 8.11 28.22
C THR A 392 -0.78 7.60 28.67
N PHE A 393 0.19 8.51 28.72
CA PHE A 393 1.49 8.28 29.35
C PHE A 393 1.84 9.40 30.31
N SER A 394 2.65 9.08 31.31
CA SER A 394 3.23 10.06 32.22
C SER A 394 4.62 9.61 32.69
N GLY A 395 5.35 10.46 33.39
CA GLY A 395 6.64 10.15 33.95
C GLY A 395 7.10 11.22 34.96
N ASP A 396 7.87 10.80 35.94
CA ASP A 396 8.38 11.70 37.00
C ASP A 396 9.37 12.75 36.44
N ASP A 397 9.98 12.47 35.30
CA ASP A 397 10.84 13.38 34.56
C ASP A 397 10.68 13.19 33.02
N ALA A 398 11.31 14.06 32.25
CA ALA A 398 11.24 14.05 30.81
C ALA A 398 11.70 12.70 30.19
N LYS A 399 12.71 12.07 30.80
CA LYS A 399 13.20 10.76 30.30
C LYS A 399 12.19 9.66 30.59
N ALA A 400 11.63 9.62 31.80
CA ALA A 400 10.61 8.64 32.17
C ALA A 400 9.36 8.78 31.28
N ALA A 401 8.92 10.01 31.00
CA ALA A 401 7.81 10.27 30.09
C ALA A 401 8.12 9.77 28.64
N GLU A 402 9.32 10.05 28.12
CA GLU A 402 9.76 9.52 26.81
C GLU A 402 9.80 7.98 26.80
N ASP A 403 10.29 7.35 27.88
CA ASP A 403 10.37 5.90 27.99
C ASP A 403 8.97 5.25 28.03
N ALA A 404 8.03 5.84 28.77
CA ALA A 404 6.64 5.40 28.84
C ALA A 404 5.93 5.52 27.47
N ALA A 405 6.06 6.68 26.82
CA ALA A 405 5.48 6.92 25.50
C ALA A 405 6.00 5.92 24.45
N VAL A 406 7.31 5.65 24.42
CA VAL A 406 7.93 4.68 23.52
C VAL A 406 7.45 3.25 23.81
N ALA A 407 7.31 2.90 25.11
CA ALA A 407 6.82 1.57 25.49
C ALA A 407 5.40 1.32 24.94
N ILE A 408 4.49 2.27 25.15
CA ILE A 408 3.11 2.19 24.64
C ILE A 408 3.12 2.18 23.10
N ALA A 409 3.79 3.13 22.46
CA ALA A 409 3.79 3.25 21.00
C ALA A 409 4.33 2.00 20.29
N ASN A 410 5.31 1.30 20.86
CA ASN A 410 5.90 0.10 20.30
C ASN A 410 5.17 -1.20 20.69
N ASP A 411 4.22 -1.15 21.63
CA ASP A 411 3.43 -2.32 22.07
C ASP A 411 2.35 -2.68 21.03
N THR A 412 2.79 -3.19 19.91
CA THR A 412 1.97 -3.67 18.81
C THR A 412 2.77 -4.62 17.94
N ILE A 413 2.10 -5.57 17.31
CA ILE A 413 2.70 -6.44 16.29
C ILE A 413 3.02 -5.70 14.99
N TYR A 414 2.42 -4.53 14.79
CA TYR A 414 2.58 -3.69 13.61
C TYR A 414 3.76 -2.72 13.72
N GLY A 415 4.12 -2.13 12.59
CA GLY A 415 5.18 -1.15 12.51
C GLY A 415 5.21 -0.43 11.17
N LEU A 416 4.02 -0.02 10.64
CA LEU A 416 3.96 0.67 9.35
C LEU A 416 4.40 2.13 9.50
N ALA A 417 3.67 2.90 10.31
CA ALA A 417 3.92 4.32 10.50
C ALA A 417 3.72 4.74 11.97
N GLY A 418 4.17 5.94 12.30
CA GLY A 418 3.94 6.57 13.60
C GLY A 418 4.32 8.04 13.54
N ALA A 419 3.88 8.82 14.53
CA ALA A 419 4.23 10.22 14.64
C ALA A 419 4.56 10.63 16.08
N VAL A 420 5.30 11.73 16.20
CA VAL A 420 5.60 12.39 17.48
C VAL A 420 5.42 13.90 17.36
N TRP A 421 4.72 14.48 18.30
CA TRP A 421 4.47 15.91 18.41
C TRP A 421 5.17 16.50 19.63
N THR A 422 6.12 17.39 19.43
CA THR A 422 6.89 18.09 20.47
C THR A 422 7.61 19.27 19.85
N GLN A 423 7.78 20.38 20.59
CA GLN A 423 8.63 21.48 20.18
C GLN A 423 10.10 21.29 20.58
N ASN A 424 10.42 20.26 21.36
CA ASN A 424 11.79 19.93 21.73
C ASN A 424 12.46 19.09 20.63
N ALA A 425 13.32 19.72 19.82
CA ALA A 425 14.01 19.08 18.71
C ALA A 425 14.84 17.85 19.15
N GLY A 426 15.47 17.88 20.32
CA GLY A 426 16.23 16.73 20.83
C GLY A 426 15.33 15.54 21.20
N ARG A 427 14.14 15.82 21.78
CA ARG A 427 13.12 14.79 22.05
C ARG A 427 12.62 14.21 20.73
N ALA A 428 12.25 15.05 19.76
CA ALA A 428 11.75 14.63 18.45
C ALA A 428 12.68 13.60 17.80
N GLU A 429 13.98 13.88 17.73
CA GLU A 429 14.99 12.98 17.18
C GLU A 429 15.15 11.67 17.99
N ARG A 430 15.15 11.75 19.32
CA ARG A 430 15.23 10.55 20.15
C ARG A 430 14.00 9.65 19.99
N MET A 431 12.81 10.25 19.97
CA MET A 431 11.55 9.53 19.79
C MET A 431 11.50 8.87 18.40
N ALA A 432 11.78 9.61 17.34
CA ALA A 432 11.76 9.08 15.97
C ALA A 432 12.68 7.86 15.79
N ARG A 433 13.87 7.87 16.42
CA ARG A 433 14.80 6.72 16.38
C ARG A 433 14.35 5.52 17.21
N ARG A 434 13.53 5.73 18.23
CA ARG A 434 13.07 4.68 19.16
C ARG A 434 11.74 4.05 18.72
N LEU A 435 10.94 4.75 17.92
CA LEU A 435 9.71 4.22 17.34
C LEU A 435 10.05 3.19 16.25
N ARG A 436 9.60 1.96 16.41
CA ARG A 436 9.89 0.84 15.51
C ARG A 436 8.87 0.74 14.39
N HIS A 437 8.85 1.79 13.55
CA HIS A 437 7.92 1.96 12.42
C HIS A 437 8.71 2.32 11.16
N GLY A 438 8.19 1.94 9.99
CA GLY A 438 8.85 2.18 8.71
C GLY A 438 8.93 3.67 8.35
N THR A 439 7.86 4.41 8.64
CA THR A 439 7.81 5.87 8.52
C THR A 439 7.51 6.50 9.88
N VAL A 440 8.24 7.54 10.25
CA VAL A 440 7.98 8.32 11.47
C VAL A 440 7.93 9.79 11.13
N TRP A 441 6.78 10.42 11.37
CA TRP A 441 6.62 11.86 11.22
C TRP A 441 6.96 12.62 12.51
N ILE A 442 7.50 13.81 12.38
CA ILE A 442 7.74 14.75 13.46
C ILE A 442 6.90 15.99 13.18
N ASN A 443 5.96 16.31 14.07
CA ASN A 443 5.04 17.44 13.97
C ASN A 443 4.27 17.49 12.64
N ASP A 444 3.92 16.31 12.10
CA ASP A 444 3.16 16.13 10.88
C ASP A 444 2.48 14.75 10.87
N TYR A 445 1.59 14.49 9.90
CA TYR A 445 1.01 13.18 9.67
C TYR A 445 0.58 13.01 8.20
N HIS A 446 0.77 11.83 7.62
CA HIS A 446 0.47 11.37 6.26
C HIS A 446 1.42 11.78 5.13
N PRO A 447 2.10 12.94 5.07
CA PRO A 447 2.91 13.27 3.91
C PRO A 447 3.93 12.19 3.57
N TYR A 448 4.07 11.89 2.29
CA TYR A 448 5.11 11.04 1.75
C TYR A 448 5.56 11.59 0.39
N VAL A 449 6.68 11.09 -0.10
CA VAL A 449 7.21 11.44 -1.43
C VAL A 449 7.70 10.18 -2.14
N PRO A 450 7.55 10.07 -3.47
CA PRO A 450 7.96 8.86 -4.19
C PRO A 450 9.47 8.60 -4.17
N GLN A 451 10.29 9.58 -3.77
CA GLN A 451 11.74 9.47 -3.63
C GLN A 451 12.19 8.79 -2.34
N ALA A 452 11.31 8.65 -1.36
CA ALA A 452 11.59 8.00 -0.09
C ALA A 452 10.87 6.67 0.01
N GLU A 453 11.54 5.67 0.56
CA GLU A 453 11.00 4.34 0.74
C GLU A 453 9.79 4.35 1.64
N TRP A 454 8.79 3.57 1.26
CA TRP A 454 7.61 3.25 2.05
C TRP A 454 7.59 1.78 2.40
N GLY A 455 7.18 1.43 3.62
CA GLY A 455 6.97 0.04 4.02
C GLY A 455 7.09 -0.19 5.51
N GLY A 456 6.50 -1.30 5.94
CA GLY A 456 6.38 -1.64 7.34
C GLY A 456 7.58 -2.35 7.93
N MET A 457 7.73 -2.24 9.26
CA MET A 457 8.53 -3.11 10.12
C MET A 457 7.62 -4.15 10.77
N LYS A 458 8.22 -5.12 11.48
CA LYS A 458 7.51 -6.17 12.21
C LYS A 458 6.50 -6.90 11.29
N GLN A 459 5.22 -6.96 11.67
CA GLN A 459 4.20 -7.64 10.86
C GLN A 459 3.43 -6.71 9.91
N SER A 460 3.89 -5.49 9.72
CA SER A 460 3.31 -4.58 8.72
C SER A 460 3.89 -4.77 7.32
N GLY A 461 4.88 -5.63 7.12
CA GLY A 461 5.32 -5.96 5.78
C GLY A 461 6.73 -6.51 5.67
N ILE A 462 7.09 -6.85 4.44
CA ILE A 462 8.42 -7.28 4.00
C ILE A 462 8.71 -6.58 2.67
N GLY A 463 9.92 -6.08 2.49
CA GLY A 463 10.29 -5.26 1.35
C GLY A 463 9.96 -3.79 1.53
N ARG A 464 10.10 -3.03 0.46
CA ARG A 464 9.77 -1.60 0.41
C ARG A 464 9.11 -1.26 -0.91
N GLU A 465 8.21 -0.30 -0.85
CA GLU A 465 7.67 0.40 -2.01
C GLU A 465 8.35 1.77 -2.12
N LEU A 466 8.30 2.40 -3.29
CA LEU A 466 8.90 3.70 -3.56
C LEU A 466 10.42 3.75 -3.36
N GLY A 467 11.04 4.90 -3.60
CA GLY A 467 12.48 5.06 -3.48
C GLY A 467 13.29 4.10 -4.36
N GLU A 468 14.59 4.04 -4.10
CA GLU A 468 15.50 3.12 -4.80
C GLU A 468 15.29 1.66 -4.37
N HIS A 469 14.97 1.43 -3.08
CA HIS A 469 14.70 0.07 -2.59
C HIS A 469 13.41 -0.51 -3.20
N GLY A 470 12.38 0.33 -3.47
CA GLY A 470 11.18 -0.11 -4.16
C GLY A 470 11.47 -0.61 -5.58
N LEU A 471 12.37 0.04 -6.31
CA LEU A 471 12.86 -0.49 -7.59
C LEU A 471 13.65 -1.80 -7.39
N GLY A 472 14.46 -1.87 -6.34
CA GLY A 472 15.28 -3.04 -5.99
C GLY A 472 14.48 -4.31 -5.73
N GLU A 473 13.20 -4.21 -5.27
CA GLU A 473 12.33 -5.37 -5.10
C GLU A 473 12.02 -6.09 -6.43
N TYR A 474 12.07 -5.37 -7.54
CA TYR A 474 11.78 -5.86 -8.90
C TYR A 474 13.05 -6.25 -9.69
N LEU A 475 14.21 -6.27 -9.00
CA LEU A 475 15.50 -6.57 -9.57
C LEU A 475 16.17 -7.76 -8.85
N GLU A 476 16.94 -8.52 -9.60
CA GLU A 476 17.87 -9.53 -9.09
C GLU A 476 19.32 -9.12 -9.37
N THR A 477 20.22 -9.46 -8.46
CA THR A 477 21.65 -9.21 -8.64
C THR A 477 22.36 -10.46 -9.14
N LYS A 478 23.18 -10.29 -10.21
CA LYS A 478 24.01 -11.35 -10.77
C LYS A 478 25.47 -10.97 -10.70
N HIS A 479 26.30 -11.82 -10.11
CA HIS A 479 27.75 -11.67 -10.13
C HIS A 479 28.34 -12.39 -11.35
N ILE A 480 29.07 -11.65 -12.20
CA ILE A 480 29.74 -12.19 -13.36
C ILE A 480 31.27 -12.15 -13.09
N TRP A 481 31.84 -13.32 -13.00
CA TRP A 481 33.30 -13.52 -12.85
C TRP A 481 33.87 -13.93 -14.18
N HIS A 482 34.74 -13.11 -14.77
CA HIS A 482 35.38 -13.38 -16.03
C HIS A 482 36.91 -13.52 -15.84
N ASN A 483 37.41 -14.74 -15.90
CA ASN A 483 38.84 -14.97 -16.00
C ASN A 483 39.27 -14.77 -17.45
N ILE A 484 40.10 -13.73 -17.71
CA ILE A 484 40.51 -13.29 -19.05
C ILE A 484 41.62 -14.16 -19.59
N ASP A 485 42.46 -14.72 -18.69
CA ASP A 485 43.57 -15.60 -19.04
C ASP A 485 43.52 -16.88 -18.18
N PRO A 486 42.64 -17.82 -18.51
CA PRO A 486 42.42 -19.02 -17.72
C PRO A 486 43.62 -20.00 -17.84
N ALA A 487 44.19 -20.37 -16.70
CA ALA A 487 45.19 -21.41 -16.59
C ALA A 487 44.62 -22.68 -15.93
N PRO A 488 45.21 -23.87 -16.18
CA PRO A 488 44.81 -25.06 -15.45
C PRO A 488 44.96 -24.89 -13.94
N ALA A 489 43.95 -25.26 -13.18
CA ALA A 489 43.97 -25.15 -11.72
C ALA A 489 44.80 -26.22 -11.03
N ASP A 490 45.12 -27.32 -11.75
CA ASP A 490 45.85 -28.50 -11.30
C ASP A 490 45.47 -29.05 -9.91
N TRP A 491 44.20 -28.83 -9.54
CA TRP A 491 43.65 -29.25 -8.23
C TRP A 491 43.52 -30.76 -8.08
N PHE A 492 43.26 -31.46 -9.17
CA PHE A 492 43.13 -32.90 -9.18
C PHE A 492 44.29 -33.53 -9.93
N SER A 493 45.05 -34.39 -9.24
CA SER A 493 46.20 -35.11 -9.78
C SER A 493 45.76 -36.36 -10.57
N GLY A 494 45.27 -36.21 -11.76
CA GLY A 494 44.81 -37.34 -12.60
C GLY A 494 45.15 -37.15 -14.08
N ARG A 495 46.07 -36.24 -14.41
CA ARG A 495 46.54 -36.08 -15.78
C ARG A 495 47.59 -37.15 -16.07
N GLU A 496 47.30 -38.00 -17.06
CA GLU A 496 48.34 -38.77 -17.69
C GLU A 496 49.37 -37.80 -18.30
N SER A 497 50.59 -37.95 -17.91
CA SER A 497 51.77 -37.17 -18.36
C SER A 497 52.08 -37.37 -19.84
#